data_aa40c17ecc9f17a7b4f968f8678be20e
#
_entry.id   aa40c17ecc9f17a7b4f968f8678be20e
#
_cell.length_a   1.000
_cell.length_b   1.000
_cell.length_c   1.000
_cell.angle_alpha   90.00
_cell.angle_beta   90.00
_cell.angle_gamma   90.00
#
_symmetry.space_group_name_H-M   'P 1'
#
loop_
_entity.id
_entity.type
_entity.pdbx_description
1 polymer ?
#
loop_
_entity_poly.entity_id
_entity_poly.type
_entity_poly.pdbx_seq_one_letter_code
_entity_poly.pdbx_strand_id
1 'polypeptide(L)'
;MTTRSARVRAPELAGRGGWIGTDGPLSLEALRGRFVLLDFWTFCCVNCLHVLEELRPLEERFADVLTVVGVHSPKFVHEADHDALVAAVERYGVHHPVLDDPDLETWKQYAVRAWPTLVLVDPEGY
;
A
#
# COMPACT_ATOMS: atom_id res chain seq x y z
N MET A 1 -20.45 14.34 -26.62
CA MET A 1 -19.89 13.00 -26.29
C MET A 1 -18.69 13.16 -25.38
N THR A 2 -18.67 12.42 -24.33
CA THR A 2 -17.58 12.50 -23.37
C THR A 2 -16.40 11.69 -23.89
N THR A 3 -15.23 12.31 -23.98
CA THR A 3 -14.00 11.59 -24.31
C THR A 3 -13.58 10.74 -23.13
N ARG A 4 -13.45 9.46 -23.34
CA ARG A 4 -12.91 8.59 -22.30
C ARG A 4 -11.41 8.77 -22.19
N SER A 5 -10.96 9.00 -20.98
CA SER A 5 -9.53 8.89 -20.69
C SER A 5 -9.10 7.44 -20.84
N ALA A 6 -7.90 7.21 -21.35
CA ALA A 6 -7.33 5.88 -21.38
C ALA A 6 -7.20 5.36 -19.94
N ARG A 7 -7.72 4.16 -19.70
CA ARG A 7 -7.56 3.51 -18.39
C ARG A 7 -6.24 2.76 -18.37
N VAL A 8 -5.50 2.96 -17.31
CA VAL A 8 -4.21 2.28 -17.12
C VAL A 8 -4.41 1.16 -16.12
N ARG A 9 -4.03 -0.05 -16.51
CA ARG A 9 -4.09 -1.18 -15.58
C ARG A 9 -3.05 -0.98 -14.49
N ALA A 10 -3.46 -1.14 -13.24
CA ALA A 10 -2.57 -1.04 -12.11
C ALA A 10 -1.51 -2.16 -12.17
N PRO A 11 -0.22 -1.83 -12.05
CA PRO A 11 0.83 -2.85 -11.99
C PRO A 11 0.61 -3.78 -10.80
N GLU A 12 0.97 -5.06 -10.96
CA GLU A 12 0.86 -6.03 -9.87
C GLU A 12 1.83 -5.69 -8.74
N LEU A 13 1.46 -6.09 -7.53
CA LEU A 13 2.23 -5.81 -6.33
C LEU A 13 3.47 -6.69 -6.27
N ALA A 14 4.63 -6.08 -6.07
CA ALA A 14 5.90 -6.78 -6.02
C ALA A 14 6.83 -6.12 -5.00
N GLY A 15 7.45 -6.94 -4.17
CA GLY A 15 8.40 -6.47 -3.17
C GLY A 15 9.20 -7.64 -2.63
N ARG A 16 10.52 -7.50 -2.64
CA ARG A 16 11.45 -8.56 -2.22
C ARG A 16 11.28 -8.93 -0.75
N GLY A 17 10.84 -8.00 0.08
CA GLY A 17 10.71 -8.23 1.52
C GLY A 17 9.49 -9.05 1.92
N GLY A 18 8.57 -9.32 1.01
CA GLY A 18 7.38 -10.11 1.30
C GLY A 18 6.28 -9.34 2.01
N TRP A 19 5.43 -10.04 2.72
CA TRP A 19 4.20 -9.50 3.29
C TRP A 19 4.18 -9.59 4.81
N ILE A 20 3.51 -8.63 5.44
CA ILE A 20 3.27 -8.57 6.88
C ILE A 20 1.76 -8.42 7.10
N GLY A 21 1.23 -9.16 8.08
CA GLY A 21 -0.19 -9.04 8.45
C GLY A 21 -1.15 -9.79 7.55
N THR A 22 -0.67 -10.76 6.79
CA THR A 22 -1.50 -11.61 5.95
C THR A 22 -0.89 -13.03 5.92
N ASP A 23 -1.72 -14.03 5.66
CA ASP A 23 -1.31 -15.43 5.66
C ASP A 23 -0.47 -15.82 4.44
N GLY A 24 -0.44 -14.97 3.43
CA GLY A 24 0.34 -15.24 2.22
C GLY A 24 0.33 -14.04 1.30
N PRO A 25 1.03 -14.13 0.17
CA PRO A 25 1.09 -13.02 -0.79
C PRO A 25 -0.29 -12.65 -1.30
N LEU A 26 -0.53 -11.35 -1.41
CA LEU A 26 -1.73 -10.81 -2.03
C LEU A 26 -1.39 -10.37 -3.46
N SER A 27 -2.40 -10.38 -4.32
CA SER A 27 -2.27 -9.84 -5.67
C SER A 27 -3.48 -8.98 -6.00
N LEU A 28 -3.30 -8.00 -6.87
CA LEU A 28 -4.43 -7.20 -7.35
C LEU A 28 -5.40 -8.06 -8.12
N GLU A 29 -4.92 -9.07 -8.83
CA GLU A 29 -5.79 -10.01 -9.54
C GLU A 29 -6.74 -10.73 -8.57
N ALA A 30 -6.22 -11.20 -7.44
CA ALA A 30 -7.04 -11.87 -6.43
C ALA A 30 -8.00 -10.93 -5.73
N LEU A 31 -7.71 -9.63 -5.71
CA LEU A 31 -8.53 -8.62 -5.06
C LEU A 31 -9.54 -7.96 -6.01
N ARG A 32 -9.63 -8.41 -7.26
CA ARG A 32 -10.64 -7.90 -8.21
C ARG A 32 -12.05 -8.07 -7.67
N GLY A 33 -12.90 -7.10 -7.95
CA GLY A 33 -14.22 -7.01 -7.36
C GLY A 33 -14.28 -6.08 -6.15
N ARG A 34 -13.15 -5.65 -5.63
CA ARG A 34 -13.03 -4.70 -4.52
C ARG A 34 -12.18 -3.52 -4.93
N PHE A 35 -12.43 -2.37 -4.31
CA PHE A 35 -11.49 -1.26 -4.39
C PHE A 35 -10.26 -1.60 -3.55
N VAL A 36 -9.08 -1.23 -4.05
CA VAL A 36 -7.82 -1.39 -3.32
C VAL A 36 -7.18 -0.02 -3.18
N LEU A 37 -6.93 0.40 -1.95
CA LEU A 37 -6.23 1.63 -1.67
C LEU A 37 -4.80 1.29 -1.28
N LEU A 38 -3.85 1.68 -2.12
CA LEU A 38 -2.43 1.49 -1.85
C LEU A 38 -1.90 2.71 -1.09
N ASP A 39 -1.32 2.46 0.07
CA ASP A 39 -0.69 3.50 0.88
C ASP A 39 0.82 3.32 0.81
N PHE A 40 1.48 4.17 0.03
CA PHE A 40 2.94 4.19 -0.06
C PHE A 40 3.49 5.01 1.10
N TRP A 41 4.20 4.36 2.00
CA TRP A 41 4.63 4.96 3.26
C TRP A 41 6.02 4.49 3.69
N THR A 42 6.53 5.14 4.72
CA THR A 42 7.70 4.67 5.45
C THR A 42 7.54 5.06 6.92
N PHE A 43 8.09 4.25 7.82
CA PHE A 43 7.84 4.45 9.26
C PHE A 43 8.58 5.65 9.86
N CYS A 44 9.53 6.24 9.14
CA CYS A 44 10.23 7.45 9.59
C CYS A 44 9.58 8.75 9.06
N CYS A 45 8.39 8.67 8.52
CA CYS A 45 7.68 9.80 7.93
C CYS A 45 6.49 10.18 8.81
N VAL A 46 6.55 11.36 9.43
CA VAL A 46 5.48 11.84 10.33
C VAL A 46 4.14 11.94 9.60
N ASN A 47 4.14 12.48 8.39
CA ASN A 47 2.89 12.60 7.62
C ASN A 47 2.32 11.24 7.23
N CYS A 48 3.18 10.24 7.00
CA CYS A 48 2.73 8.88 6.75
C CYS A 48 2.01 8.30 7.97
N LEU A 49 2.51 8.58 9.17
CA LEU A 49 1.88 8.11 10.41
C LEU A 49 0.52 8.75 10.62
N HIS A 50 0.37 10.03 10.26
CA HIS A 50 -0.93 10.71 10.29
C HIS A 50 -1.93 10.06 9.32
N VAL A 51 -1.48 9.70 8.13
CA VAL A 51 -2.33 9.03 7.14
C VAL A 51 -2.80 7.68 7.66
N LEU A 52 -1.94 6.91 8.34
CA LEU A 52 -2.35 5.64 8.93
C LEU A 52 -3.52 5.81 9.89
N GLU A 53 -3.51 6.85 10.70
CA GLU A 53 -4.61 7.14 11.62
C GLU A 53 -5.88 7.54 10.87
N GLU A 54 -5.76 8.35 9.83
CA GLU A 54 -6.89 8.78 9.02
C GLU A 54 -7.53 7.64 8.23
N LEU A 55 -6.74 6.63 7.86
CA LEU A 55 -7.26 5.47 7.12
C LEU A 55 -8.09 4.52 7.98
N ARG A 56 -7.84 4.45 9.28
CA ARG A 56 -8.55 3.50 10.15
C ARG A 56 -10.08 3.59 10.07
N PRO A 57 -10.70 4.78 10.21
CA PRO A 57 -12.15 4.86 10.09
C PRO A 57 -12.65 4.51 8.70
N LEU A 58 -11.86 4.77 7.65
CA LEU A 58 -12.23 4.39 6.29
C LEU A 58 -12.18 2.87 6.10
N GLU A 59 -11.19 2.21 6.67
CA GLU A 59 -11.09 0.75 6.61
C GLU A 59 -12.31 0.09 7.27
N GLU A 60 -12.72 0.61 8.41
CA GLU A 60 -13.88 0.07 9.13
C GLU A 60 -15.18 0.35 8.38
N ARG A 61 -15.35 1.57 7.91
CA ARG A 61 -16.58 2.00 7.24
C ARG A 61 -16.81 1.29 5.92
N PHE A 62 -15.75 1.03 5.15
CA PHE A 62 -15.84 0.45 3.82
C PHE A 62 -15.28 -0.97 3.74
N ALA A 63 -15.23 -1.68 4.87
CA ALA A 63 -14.63 -3.01 4.96
C ALA A 63 -15.20 -4.02 3.97
N ASP A 64 -16.46 -3.86 3.57
CA ASP A 64 -17.15 -4.76 2.64
C ASP A 64 -16.74 -4.55 1.17
N VAL A 65 -16.20 -3.39 0.82
CA VAL A 65 -15.87 -3.05 -0.58
C VAL A 65 -14.43 -2.57 -0.78
N LEU A 66 -13.72 -2.25 0.28
CA LEU A 66 -12.38 -1.65 0.21
C LEU A 66 -11.37 -2.49 0.98
N THR A 67 -10.23 -2.75 0.34
CA THR A 67 -9.05 -3.33 0.99
C THR A 67 -7.94 -2.29 0.96
N VAL A 68 -7.40 -1.94 2.12
CA VAL A 68 -6.21 -1.09 2.20
C VAL A 68 -4.98 -1.99 2.21
N VAL A 69 -3.99 -1.64 1.41
CA VAL A 69 -2.71 -2.34 1.36
C VAL A 69 -1.62 -1.30 1.53
N GLY A 70 -0.82 -1.45 2.58
CA GLY A 70 0.35 -0.61 2.76
C GLY A 70 1.50 -1.11 1.90
N VAL A 71 2.20 -0.20 1.24
CA VAL A 71 3.44 -0.51 0.53
C VAL A 71 4.54 0.28 1.21
N HIS A 72 5.35 -0.40 2.01
CA HIS A 72 6.45 0.25 2.72
C HIS A 72 7.64 0.37 1.79
N SER A 73 7.90 1.60 1.36
CA SER A 73 8.98 1.94 0.42
C SER A 73 9.96 2.84 1.16
N PRO A 74 11.13 2.33 1.55
CA PRO A 74 12.02 3.06 2.44
C PRO A 74 12.66 4.28 1.78
N LYS A 75 12.78 5.37 2.56
CA LYS A 75 13.47 6.57 2.15
C LYS A 75 14.97 6.49 2.48
N PHE A 76 15.30 5.88 3.61
CA PHE A 76 16.67 5.73 4.08
C PHE A 76 17.05 4.25 4.20
N VAL A 77 18.34 3.96 4.12
CA VAL A 77 18.85 2.57 4.14
C VAL A 77 18.39 1.80 5.38
N HIS A 78 18.41 2.42 6.55
CA HIS A 78 18.01 1.74 7.79
C HIS A 78 16.52 1.39 7.84
N GLU A 79 15.70 2.05 7.04
CA GLU A 79 14.27 1.74 6.93
C GLU A 79 14.01 0.50 6.07
N ALA A 80 15.01 0.03 5.34
CA ALA A 80 14.89 -1.16 4.51
C ALA A 80 14.96 -2.47 5.31
N ASP A 81 15.27 -2.38 6.60
CA ASP A 81 15.33 -3.55 7.47
C ASP A 81 13.93 -4.09 7.73
N HIS A 82 13.71 -5.34 7.33
CA HIS A 82 12.40 -5.99 7.48
C HIS A 82 11.97 -6.09 8.94
N ASP A 83 12.87 -6.42 9.85
CA ASP A 83 12.53 -6.56 11.27
C ASP A 83 12.14 -5.21 11.87
N ALA A 84 12.78 -4.14 11.45
CA ALA A 84 12.40 -2.79 11.87
C ALA A 84 11.01 -2.42 11.37
N LEU A 85 10.67 -2.83 10.16
CA LEU A 85 9.32 -2.62 9.62
C LEU A 85 8.27 -3.42 10.40
N VAL A 86 8.55 -4.67 10.71
CA VAL A 86 7.64 -5.51 11.52
C VAL A 86 7.36 -4.83 12.86
N ALA A 87 8.41 -4.33 13.51
CA ALA A 87 8.27 -3.61 14.79
C ALA A 87 7.45 -2.33 14.64
N ALA A 88 7.62 -1.61 13.54
CA ALA A 88 6.85 -0.39 13.29
C ALA A 88 5.37 -0.68 13.03
N VAL A 89 5.08 -1.73 12.27
CA VAL A 89 3.69 -2.16 12.01
C VAL A 89 2.99 -2.45 13.33
N GLU A 90 3.64 -3.15 14.23
CA GLU A 90 3.11 -3.44 15.56
C GLU A 90 2.96 -2.18 16.40
N ARG A 91 4.01 -1.34 16.44
CA ARG A 91 4.02 -0.11 17.24
C ARG A 91 2.91 0.85 16.87
N TYR A 92 2.68 1.04 15.58
CA TYR A 92 1.68 1.99 15.08
C TYR A 92 0.31 1.37 14.85
N GLY A 93 0.14 0.10 15.20
CA GLY A 93 -1.16 -0.58 15.10
C GLY A 93 -1.69 -0.66 13.69
N VAL A 94 -0.84 -1.00 12.73
CA VAL A 94 -1.25 -1.17 11.34
C VAL A 94 -1.93 -2.53 11.21
N HIS A 95 -3.22 -2.52 10.89
CA HIS A 95 -4.02 -3.76 10.81
C HIS A 95 -4.22 -4.28 9.40
N HIS A 96 -4.00 -3.45 8.38
CA HIS A 96 -4.09 -3.90 7.00
C HIS A 96 -2.79 -4.58 6.57
N PRO A 97 -2.83 -5.40 5.51
CA PRO A 97 -1.62 -6.03 4.97
C PRO A 97 -0.59 -5.01 4.51
N VAL A 98 0.68 -5.31 4.73
CA VAL A 98 1.79 -4.45 4.33
C VAL A 98 2.75 -5.24 3.45
N LEU A 99 3.02 -4.72 2.26
CA LEU A 99 4.06 -5.22 1.38
C LEU A 99 5.38 -4.52 1.72
N ASP A 100 6.43 -5.29 1.94
CA ASP A 100 7.76 -4.76 2.15
C ASP A 100 8.47 -4.59 0.80
N ASP A 101 8.67 -3.35 0.39
CA ASP A 101 9.21 -2.96 -0.91
C ASP A 101 10.58 -2.29 -0.75
N PRO A 102 11.61 -3.03 -0.24
CA PRO A 102 12.89 -2.41 0.12
C PRO A 102 13.68 -1.88 -1.07
N ASP A 103 13.44 -2.40 -2.26
CA ASP A 103 14.13 -1.99 -3.48
C ASP A 103 13.35 -0.95 -4.29
N LEU A 104 12.24 -0.45 -3.75
CA LEU A 104 11.36 0.51 -4.42
C LEU A 104 10.82 -0.01 -5.75
N GLU A 105 10.56 -1.30 -5.86
CA GLU A 105 10.07 -1.93 -7.09
C GLU A 105 8.65 -1.49 -7.42
N THR A 106 7.71 -1.69 -6.50
CA THR A 106 6.32 -1.23 -6.69
C THR A 106 6.26 0.29 -6.75
N TRP A 107 7.03 0.97 -5.91
CA TRP A 107 7.18 2.42 -5.93
C TRP A 107 7.47 2.94 -7.34
N LYS A 108 8.47 2.35 -8.01
CA LYS A 108 8.86 2.77 -9.36
C LYS A 108 7.80 2.44 -10.40
N GLN A 109 7.17 1.28 -10.29
CA GLN A 109 6.13 0.86 -11.23
C GLN A 109 4.91 1.78 -11.18
N TYR A 110 4.59 2.34 -10.02
CA TYR A 110 3.50 3.28 -9.86
C TYR A 110 3.92 4.74 -10.05
N ALA A 111 5.18 4.97 -10.41
CA ALA A 111 5.75 6.30 -10.62
C ALA A 111 5.56 7.23 -9.40
N VAL A 112 5.65 6.68 -8.22
CA VAL A 112 5.50 7.43 -6.97
C VAL A 112 6.73 8.33 -6.78
N ARG A 113 6.54 9.53 -6.24
CA ARG A 113 7.61 10.53 -6.09
C ARG A 113 7.76 11.08 -4.68
N ALA A 114 6.80 10.84 -3.82
CA ALA A 114 6.81 11.42 -2.49
C ALA A 114 6.10 10.52 -1.48
N TRP A 115 6.43 10.68 -0.21
CA TRP A 115 5.77 10.04 0.92
C TRP A 115 4.91 11.07 1.65
N PRO A 116 3.69 10.77 2.03
CA PRO A 116 2.90 9.62 1.61
C PRO A 116 2.28 9.82 0.22
N THR A 117 1.94 8.72 -0.44
CA THR A 117 1.14 8.72 -1.68
C THR A 117 0.07 7.65 -1.57
N LEU A 118 -1.15 7.99 -1.94
CA LEU A 118 -2.27 7.08 -1.98
C LEU A 118 -2.67 6.83 -3.44
N VAL A 119 -2.90 5.57 -3.78
CA VAL A 119 -3.37 5.20 -5.11
C VAL A 119 -4.60 4.31 -4.95
N LEU A 120 -5.70 4.72 -5.56
CA LEU A 120 -6.93 3.94 -5.53
C LEU A 120 -7.06 3.12 -6.81
N VAL A 121 -7.16 1.81 -6.65
CA VAL A 121 -7.36 0.87 -7.75
C VAL A 121 -8.83 0.43 -7.72
N ASP A 122 -9.50 0.50 -8.86
CA ASP A 122 -10.92 0.13 -8.94
C ASP A 122 -11.11 -1.40 -8.96
N PRO A 123 -12.37 -1.89 -8.83
CA PRO A 123 -12.62 -3.33 -8.80
C PRO A 123 -12.20 -4.09 -10.05
N GLU A 124 -12.00 -3.40 -11.16
CA GLU A 124 -11.55 -4.03 -12.42
C GLU A 124 -10.03 -4.01 -12.58
N GLY A 125 -9.29 -3.41 -11.66
CA GLY A 125 -7.83 -3.41 -11.67
C GLY A 125 -7.19 -2.19 -12.34
N TYR A 126 -7.90 -1.08 -12.40
CA TYR A 126 -7.39 0.15 -13.02
C TYR A 126 -7.16 1.26 -12.02
#